data_727575f90779c8de55aab5e19d32adc5
#
_entry.id   727575f90779c8de55aab5e19d32adc5
#
_cell.length_a   1.000
_cell.length_b   1.000
_cell.length_c   1.000
_cell.angle_alpha   90.00
_cell.angle_beta   90.00
_cell.angle_gamma   90.00
#
_symmetry.space_group_name_H-M   'P 1'
#
loop_
_entity.id
_entity.type
_entity.pdbx_description
1 polymer ?
#
loop_
_entity_poly.entity_id
_entity_poly.type
_entity_poly.pdbx_seq_one_letter_code
_entity_poly.pdbx_strand_id
1 'polypeptide(L)'
;MRFLLKVNIPVESGNAAAKAGKLGATIQSILADLKPEAVYFTDSNGQRTAFIFLDMQDASQIPAIAEPWFLAFNASIEIHPVMIPDDLAKAGGAIDNAVKKYA
;
A
#
# COMPACT_ATOMS: atom_id res chain seq x y z
N MET A 1 -12.06 5.88 -3.02
CA MET A 1 -12.00 4.79 -2.03
C MET A 1 -10.60 4.71 -1.46
N ARG A 2 -10.50 4.62 -0.15
CA ARG A 2 -9.21 4.56 0.55
C ARG A 2 -8.62 3.17 0.46
N PHE A 3 -7.32 3.10 0.20
CA PHE A 3 -6.56 1.84 0.10
C PHE A 3 -5.32 1.89 0.97
N LEU A 4 -4.93 0.72 1.46
CA LEU A 4 -3.61 0.48 2.00
C LEU A 4 -2.77 -0.19 0.91
N LEU A 5 -1.66 0.44 0.57
CA LEU A 5 -0.62 -0.13 -0.26
C LEU A 5 0.53 -0.54 0.65
N LYS A 6 0.83 -1.83 0.69
CA LYS A 6 2.00 -2.35 1.39
C LYS A 6 3.07 -2.65 0.35
N VAL A 7 4.23 -2.01 0.49
CA VAL A 7 5.37 -2.20 -0.43
C VAL A 7 6.50 -2.86 0.33
N ASN A 8 6.87 -4.07 -0.08
CA ASN A 8 8.05 -4.77 0.45
C ASN A 8 9.18 -4.65 -0.56
N ILE A 9 10.31 -4.08 -0.13
CA ILE A 9 11.51 -3.94 -0.95
C ILE A 9 12.48 -5.05 -0.57
N PRO A 10 12.84 -5.95 -1.51
CA PRO A 10 13.83 -6.99 -1.23
C PRO A 10 15.13 -6.39 -0.70
N VAL A 11 15.77 -7.07 0.25
CA VAL A 11 17.00 -6.55 0.87
C VAL A 11 18.06 -6.27 -0.19
N GLU A 12 18.22 -7.16 -1.16
CA GLU A 12 19.25 -7.02 -2.20
C GLU A 12 19.05 -5.77 -3.06
N SER A 13 17.84 -5.59 -3.60
CA SER A 13 17.54 -4.43 -4.45
C SER A 13 17.53 -3.12 -3.65
N GLY A 14 17.04 -3.15 -2.42
CA GLY A 14 17.09 -2.00 -1.52
C GLY A 14 18.53 -1.61 -1.19
N ASN A 15 19.40 -2.58 -0.92
CA ASN A 15 20.82 -2.34 -0.68
C ASN A 15 21.51 -1.75 -1.91
N ALA A 16 21.21 -2.28 -3.10
CA ALA A 16 21.77 -1.76 -4.34
C ALA A 16 21.40 -0.30 -4.55
N ALA A 17 20.14 0.05 -4.33
CA ALA A 17 19.68 1.43 -4.43
C ALA A 17 20.32 2.33 -3.37
N ALA A 18 20.46 1.86 -2.14
CA ALA A 18 21.09 2.61 -1.06
C ALA A 18 22.58 2.88 -1.36
N LYS A 19 23.30 1.86 -1.81
CA LYS A 19 24.73 1.99 -2.18
C LYS A 19 24.94 2.93 -3.35
N ALA A 20 23.98 3.01 -4.27
CA ALA A 20 24.01 3.94 -5.39
C ALA A 20 23.57 5.36 -5.00
N GLY A 21 23.17 5.58 -3.74
CA GLY A 21 22.70 6.87 -3.27
C GLY A 21 21.32 7.25 -3.81
N LYS A 22 20.53 6.28 -4.26
CA LYS A 22 19.24 6.52 -4.96
C LYS A 22 18.00 6.07 -4.20
N LEU A 23 18.15 5.36 -3.09
CA LEU A 23 17.01 4.77 -2.38
C LEU A 23 15.99 5.84 -1.97
N GLY A 24 16.43 6.83 -1.20
CA GLY A 24 15.55 7.88 -0.69
C GLY A 24 14.96 8.77 -1.78
N ALA A 25 15.77 9.17 -2.75
CA ALA A 25 15.31 10.04 -3.83
C ALA A 25 14.27 9.33 -4.72
N THR A 26 14.45 8.05 -4.99
CA THR A 26 13.49 7.27 -5.78
C THR A 26 12.17 7.11 -5.04
N ILE A 27 12.22 6.78 -3.75
CA ILE A 27 11.01 6.69 -2.92
C ILE A 27 10.26 8.02 -2.92
N GLN A 28 10.97 9.13 -2.71
CA GLN A 28 10.36 10.46 -2.70
C GLN A 28 9.73 10.81 -4.03
N SER A 29 10.36 10.46 -5.14
CA SER A 29 9.82 10.70 -6.47
C SER A 29 8.50 9.95 -6.69
N ILE A 30 8.44 8.69 -6.29
CA ILE A 30 7.21 7.89 -6.42
C ILE A 30 6.10 8.48 -5.54
N LEU A 31 6.42 8.82 -4.29
CA LEU A 31 5.43 9.39 -3.37
C LEU A 31 4.92 10.76 -3.83
N ALA A 32 5.77 11.55 -4.48
CA ALA A 32 5.35 12.85 -5.02
C ALA A 32 4.26 12.68 -6.10
N ASP A 33 4.36 11.63 -6.91
CA ASP A 33 3.36 11.33 -7.94
C ASP A 33 2.08 10.74 -7.34
N LEU A 34 2.20 9.88 -6.34
CA LEU A 34 1.06 9.21 -5.72
C LEU A 34 0.24 10.13 -4.82
N LYS A 35 0.85 11.12 -4.21
CA LYS A 35 0.21 12.07 -3.28
C LYS A 35 -0.61 11.36 -2.19
N PRO A 36 0.02 10.48 -1.40
CA PRO A 36 -0.70 9.72 -0.38
C PRO A 36 -1.19 10.60 0.77
N GLU A 37 -2.24 10.15 1.46
CA GLU A 37 -2.70 10.83 2.68
C GLU A 37 -1.81 10.52 3.89
N ALA A 38 -1.16 9.37 3.93
CA ALA A 38 -0.23 9.00 4.99
C ALA A 38 0.76 7.94 4.49
N VAL A 39 1.98 8.00 5.01
CA VAL A 39 3.04 7.03 4.70
C VAL A 39 3.78 6.70 5.98
N TYR A 40 4.01 5.41 6.22
CA TYR A 40 4.84 4.94 7.33
C TYR A 40 5.83 3.92 6.81
N PHE A 41 7.08 4.01 7.30
CA PHE A 41 8.14 3.08 6.95
C PHE A 41 8.49 2.23 8.17
N THR A 42 8.66 0.95 7.93
CA THR A 42 9.02 -0.01 8.97
C THR A 42 9.66 -1.24 8.30
N ASP A 43 9.80 -2.30 9.04
CA ASP A 43 10.16 -3.60 8.49
C ASP A 43 8.93 -4.51 8.46
N SER A 44 8.97 -5.48 7.58
CA SER A 44 8.04 -6.62 7.55
C SER A 44 8.77 -7.78 6.91
N ASN A 45 8.79 -8.92 7.59
CA ASN A 45 9.56 -10.10 7.18
C ASN A 45 11.06 -9.79 7.00
N GLY A 46 11.59 -8.87 7.80
CA GLY A 46 13.00 -8.48 7.73
C GLY A 46 13.39 -7.65 6.52
N GLN A 47 12.43 -7.08 5.83
CA GLN A 47 12.65 -6.25 4.64
C GLN A 47 12.14 -4.82 4.88
N ARG A 48 12.77 -3.84 4.19
CA ARG A 48 12.26 -2.47 4.17
C ARG A 48 10.84 -2.46 3.65
N THR A 49 9.92 -1.84 4.37
CA THR A 49 8.50 -1.86 4.04
C THR A 49 7.90 -0.48 4.17
N ALA A 50 7.04 -0.11 3.23
CA ALA A 50 6.23 1.10 3.32
C ALA A 50 4.77 0.71 3.43
N PHE A 51 4.07 1.36 4.36
CA PHE A 51 2.62 1.32 4.48
C PHE A 51 2.09 2.67 4.02
N ILE A 52 1.37 2.66 2.91
CA ILE A 52 0.95 3.87 2.21
C ILE A 52 -0.57 3.88 2.12
N PHE A 53 -1.19 4.95 2.60
CA PHE A 53 -2.63 5.13 2.51
C PHE A 53 -2.93 6.16 1.44
N LEU A 54 -3.74 5.78 0.46
CA LEU A 54 -4.06 6.63 -0.68
C LEU A 54 -5.48 6.40 -1.16
N ASP A 55 -5.99 7.38 -1.89
CA ASP A 55 -7.27 7.25 -2.57
C ASP A 55 -7.06 6.67 -3.96
N MET A 56 -7.95 5.78 -4.35
CA MET A 56 -8.01 5.27 -5.73
C MET A 56 -9.47 5.30 -6.17
N GLN A 57 -9.73 5.93 -7.29
CA GLN A 57 -11.09 6.10 -7.80
C GLN A 57 -11.52 4.98 -8.72
N ASP A 58 -10.55 4.37 -9.40
CA ASP A 58 -10.81 3.39 -10.46
C ASP A 58 -9.71 2.34 -10.46
N ALA A 59 -10.10 1.08 -10.69
CA ALA A 59 -9.15 -0.03 -10.73
C ALA A 59 -8.09 0.13 -11.83
N SER A 60 -8.38 0.88 -12.87
CA SER A 60 -7.40 1.17 -13.93
C SER A 60 -6.19 1.96 -13.44
N GLN A 61 -6.27 2.56 -12.25
CA GLN A 61 -5.14 3.28 -11.62
C GLN A 61 -4.11 2.35 -10.97
N ILE A 62 -4.43 1.06 -10.83
CA ILE A 62 -3.52 0.11 -10.16
C ILE A 62 -2.12 0.11 -10.79
N PRO A 63 -1.95 0.03 -12.12
CA PRO A 63 -0.60 0.04 -12.70
C PRO A 63 0.19 1.32 -12.38
N ALA A 64 -0.44 2.48 -12.42
CA ALA A 64 0.24 3.74 -12.09
C ALA A 64 0.71 3.76 -10.63
N ILE A 65 -0.02 3.09 -9.74
CA ILE A 65 0.33 2.98 -8.32
C ILE A 65 1.43 1.93 -8.10
N ALA A 66 1.33 0.79 -8.77
CA ALA A 66 2.14 -0.39 -8.50
C ALA A 66 3.46 -0.46 -9.28
N GLU A 67 3.43 -0.14 -10.57
CA GLU A 67 4.56 -0.34 -11.46
C GLU A 67 5.83 0.42 -11.06
N PRO A 68 5.77 1.64 -10.55
CA PRO A 68 6.98 2.31 -10.08
C PRO A 68 7.75 1.51 -9.03
N TRP A 69 7.05 0.84 -8.14
CA TRP A 69 7.68 0.03 -7.09
C TRP A 69 8.26 -1.27 -7.65
N PHE A 70 7.54 -1.92 -8.57
CA PHE A 70 8.03 -3.11 -9.24
C PHE A 70 9.32 -2.82 -10.00
N LEU A 71 9.30 -1.78 -10.81
CA LEU A 71 10.42 -1.47 -11.70
C LEU A 71 11.62 -0.88 -10.97
N ALA A 72 11.39 -0.01 -10.01
CA ALA A 72 12.47 0.65 -9.28
C ALA A 72 13.19 -0.29 -8.31
N PHE A 73 12.48 -1.19 -7.66
CA PHE A 73 13.02 -1.95 -6.52
C PHE A 73 12.80 -3.46 -6.60
N ASN A 74 12.21 -3.99 -7.64
CA ASN A 74 11.76 -5.37 -7.66
C ASN A 74 10.87 -5.69 -6.45
N ALA A 75 10.09 -4.70 -6.00
CA ALA A 75 9.26 -4.83 -4.82
C ALA A 75 8.09 -5.77 -5.06
N SER A 76 7.62 -6.39 -3.98
CA SER A 76 6.30 -7.01 -3.95
C SER A 76 5.32 -6.03 -3.30
N ILE A 77 4.08 -6.05 -3.74
CA ILE A 77 3.05 -5.16 -3.18
C ILE A 77 1.79 -5.93 -2.83
N GLU A 78 1.05 -5.37 -1.89
CA GLU A 78 -0.32 -5.75 -1.59
C GLU A 78 -1.17 -4.50 -1.61
N ILE A 79 -2.37 -4.59 -2.18
CA ILE A 79 -3.32 -3.48 -2.21
C ILE A 79 -4.60 -3.95 -1.54
N HIS A 80 -5.00 -3.26 -0.47
CA HIS A 80 -6.17 -3.61 0.31
C HIS A 80 -7.11 -2.41 0.42
N PRO A 81 -8.40 -2.55 0.05
CA PRO A 81 -9.38 -1.55 0.46
C PRO A 81 -9.49 -1.54 1.98
N VAL A 82 -9.60 -0.36 2.56
CA VAL A 82 -9.69 -0.22 4.01
C VAL A 82 -10.96 0.55 4.39
N MET A 83 -11.50 0.22 5.56
CA MET A 83 -12.67 0.86 6.12
C MET A 83 -12.26 1.81 7.23
N ILE A 84 -12.91 2.97 7.29
CA ILE A 84 -12.92 3.78 8.51
C ILE A 84 -14.06 3.31 9.42
N PRO A 85 -14.10 3.73 10.70
CA PRO A 85 -15.15 3.30 11.62
C PRO A 85 -16.57 3.52 11.10
N ASP A 86 -16.82 4.62 10.38
CA ASP A 86 -18.12 4.90 9.79
C ASP A 86 -18.54 3.85 8.75
N ASP A 87 -17.58 3.36 7.96
CA ASP A 87 -17.86 2.31 6.98
C ASP A 87 -18.28 1.02 7.68
N LEU A 88 -17.60 0.67 8.77
CA LEU A 88 -17.94 -0.51 9.56
C LEU A 88 -19.31 -0.36 10.19
N ALA A 89 -19.66 0.82 10.69
CA ALA A 89 -20.97 1.08 11.25
C ALA A 89 -22.07 0.88 10.20
N LYS A 90 -21.86 1.29 8.96
CA LYS A 90 -22.81 1.09 7.85
C LYS A 90 -23.00 -0.36 7.49
N ALA A 91 -22.04 -1.22 7.83
CA ALA A 91 -22.08 -2.65 7.53
C ALA A 91 -22.83 -3.48 8.58
N GLY A 92 -23.32 -2.85 9.66
CA GLY A 92 -23.98 -3.55 10.78
C GLY A 92 -25.13 -4.44 10.35
N GLY A 93 -25.96 -3.97 9.42
CA GLY A 93 -27.09 -4.75 8.90
C GLY A 93 -26.65 -6.04 8.17
N ALA A 94 -25.57 -5.95 7.41
CA ALA A 94 -25.01 -7.12 6.71
C ALA A 94 -24.45 -8.15 7.69
N ILE A 95 -23.81 -7.69 8.76
CA ILE A 95 -23.30 -8.56 9.83
C ILE A 95 -24.45 -9.27 10.52
N ASP A 96 -25.51 -8.53 10.89
CA ASP A 96 -26.69 -9.10 11.52
C ASP A 96 -27.38 -10.16 10.65
N ASN A 97 -27.46 -9.90 9.35
CA ASN A 97 -28.02 -10.87 8.40
C ASN A 97 -27.17 -12.14 8.31
N ALA A 98 -25.85 -11.98 8.33
CA ALA A 98 -24.94 -13.13 8.33
C ALA A 98 -25.10 -13.97 9.61
N VAL A 99 -25.24 -13.32 10.75
CA VAL A 99 -25.49 -14.00 12.03
C VAL A 99 -26.78 -14.82 11.96
N LYS A 100 -27.87 -14.23 11.46
CA LYS A 100 -29.15 -14.91 11.33
C LYS A 100 -29.10 -16.15 10.43
N LYS A 101 -28.25 -16.10 9.40
CA LYS A 101 -28.19 -17.16 8.39
C LYS A 101 -27.19 -18.27 8.75
N TYR A 102 -26.07 -17.91 9.38
CA TYR A 102 -24.91 -18.81 9.51
C TYR A 102 -24.46 -19.08 10.95
N ALA A 103 -25.00 -18.37 11.91
CA ALA A 103 -24.62 -18.62 13.32
C ALA A 103 -25.56 -19.51 14.09
#